data_42894d06c120845ae93d7c083c3303f0
#
_entry.id   42894d06c120845ae93d7c083c3303f0
#
_cell.length_a   1.000
_cell.length_b   1.000
_cell.length_c   1.000
_cell.angle_alpha   90.00
_cell.angle_beta   90.00
_cell.angle_gamma   90.00
#
_symmetry.space_group_name_H-M   'P 1'
#
loop_
_entity.id
_entity.type
_entity.pdbx_description
1 polymer ?
#
loop_
_entity_poly.entity_id
_entity_poly.type
_entity_poly.pdbx_seq_one_letter_code
_entity_poly.pdbx_strand_id
1 'polypeptide(L)'
;MKKLFYFIIILIFGACSVTTEEDTKATATSSTAIPDYETTTLSGKVAGTSWTFQTGRVTVPSSSSGSYWVYMTNDNLSNACSSTYTGTSSNPTVFYARSEAPAVGETELGWGTDKGTATAYDGSTNYILSTGKISIVTATTTEVTGKMYAKYDSDNEINGTFTLSRCCLSDGTYSLCE
;
A
#
# COMPACT_ATOMS: atom_id res chain seq x y z
N MET A 1 92.07 25.70 24.68
CA MET A 1 91.65 24.37 25.07
C MET A 1 90.14 24.40 25.12
N LYS A 2 89.48 23.94 24.06
CA LYS A 2 88.03 23.98 23.88
C LYS A 2 87.46 22.60 24.24
N LYS A 3 86.66 22.56 25.28
CA LYS A 3 85.92 21.33 25.65
C LYS A 3 84.62 21.27 24.84
N LEU A 4 84.51 20.25 24.00
CA LEU A 4 83.35 19.93 23.21
C LEU A 4 82.39 19.14 24.02
N PHE A 5 81.25 19.69 24.35
CA PHE A 5 80.12 18.96 24.97
C PHE A 5 79.22 18.29 23.89
N TYR A 6 79.27 16.99 23.87
CA TYR A 6 78.34 16.20 23.09
C TYR A 6 77.03 16.09 23.84
N PHE A 7 75.97 16.69 23.27
CA PHE A 7 74.58 16.44 23.73
C PHE A 7 74.05 15.23 22.97
N ILE A 8 73.84 14.14 23.69
CA ILE A 8 73.13 12.98 23.12
C ILE A 8 71.62 13.25 23.29
N ILE A 9 70.92 13.51 22.20
CA ILE A 9 69.48 13.60 22.19
C ILE A 9 68.94 12.17 21.97
N ILE A 10 68.37 11.60 23.03
CA ILE A 10 67.58 10.34 22.90
C ILE A 10 66.22 10.67 22.40
N LEU A 11 65.95 10.36 21.11
CA LEU A 11 64.64 10.41 20.50
C LEU A 11 63.87 9.16 20.95
N ILE A 12 62.97 9.36 21.92
CA ILE A 12 61.96 8.34 22.26
C ILE A 12 60.87 8.40 21.24
N PHE A 13 60.83 7.47 20.27
CA PHE A 13 59.71 7.26 19.41
C PHE A 13 58.59 6.61 20.21
N GLY A 14 57.69 7.42 20.76
CA GLY A 14 56.38 6.93 21.21
C GLY A 14 55.55 6.49 20.02
N ALA A 15 55.43 5.19 19.82
CA ALA A 15 54.45 4.63 18.87
C ALA A 15 53.05 4.91 19.43
N CYS A 16 52.44 5.97 18.93
CA CYS A 16 51.03 6.22 19.13
C CYS A 16 50.28 5.29 18.14
N SER A 17 49.74 4.18 18.63
CA SER A 17 48.78 3.37 17.87
C SER A 17 47.52 4.18 17.71
N VAL A 18 47.36 4.79 16.57
CA VAL A 18 46.04 5.31 16.13
C VAL A 18 45.21 4.10 15.73
N THR A 19 44.40 3.60 16.67
CA THR A 19 43.25 2.78 16.31
C THR A 19 42.27 3.68 15.61
N THR A 20 42.30 3.65 14.28
CA THR A 20 41.17 4.11 13.46
C THR A 20 40.02 3.18 13.78
N GLU A 21 39.14 3.59 14.68
CA GLU A 21 37.78 3.09 14.70
C GLU A 21 37.15 3.56 13.39
N GLU A 22 37.10 2.66 12.39
CA GLU A 22 36.16 2.80 11.29
C GLU A 22 34.77 2.80 11.91
N ASP A 23 34.27 4.01 12.13
CA ASP A 23 32.87 4.24 12.41
C ASP A 23 32.10 3.79 11.16
N THR A 24 31.90 2.47 11.06
CA THR A 24 31.00 1.88 10.08
C THR A 24 29.61 2.33 10.48
N LYS A 25 29.29 3.58 10.12
CA LYS A 25 27.93 4.09 10.11
C LYS A 25 27.15 3.17 9.18
N ALA A 26 26.68 2.06 9.74
CA ALA A 26 25.68 1.23 9.11
C ALA A 26 24.50 2.18 8.82
N THR A 27 24.46 2.67 7.59
CA THR A 27 23.25 3.28 7.04
C THR A 27 22.23 2.15 7.06
N ALA A 28 21.48 2.07 8.14
CA ALA A 28 20.29 1.25 8.20
C ALA A 28 19.39 1.77 7.07
N THR A 29 19.51 1.17 5.90
CA THR A 29 18.50 1.25 4.87
C THR A 29 17.28 0.58 5.50
N SER A 30 16.43 1.39 6.13
CA SER A 30 15.13 0.94 6.58
C SER A 30 14.35 0.58 5.32
N SER A 31 14.58 -0.63 4.82
CA SER A 31 13.63 -1.29 3.96
C SER A 31 12.39 -1.49 4.83
N THR A 32 11.44 -0.57 4.70
CA THR A 32 10.15 -0.72 5.35
C THR A 32 9.48 -1.90 4.65
N ALA A 33 9.71 -3.09 5.18
CA ALA A 33 9.07 -4.29 4.67
C ALA A 33 7.56 -4.06 4.71
N ILE A 34 6.88 -4.38 3.59
CA ILE A 34 5.42 -4.31 3.53
C ILE A 34 4.87 -5.29 4.57
N PRO A 35 4.04 -4.84 5.52
CA PRO A 35 3.46 -5.71 6.54
C PRO A 35 2.69 -6.89 5.95
N ASP A 36 2.56 -7.95 6.74
CA ASP A 36 1.68 -9.05 6.40
C ASP A 36 0.22 -8.61 6.49
N TYR A 37 -0.63 -9.33 5.76
CA TYR A 37 -2.07 -9.11 5.81
C TYR A 37 -2.65 -9.52 7.15
N GLU A 38 -3.51 -8.67 7.71
CA GLU A 38 -4.36 -9.08 8.82
C GLU A 38 -5.47 -10.03 8.35
N THR A 39 -5.94 -10.87 9.26
CA THR A 39 -7.02 -11.83 8.99
C THR A 39 -8.41 -11.30 9.32
N THR A 40 -8.47 -10.11 9.90
CA THR A 40 -9.71 -9.38 10.20
C THR A 40 -10.27 -8.70 8.96
N THR A 41 -11.52 -8.23 9.04
CA THR A 41 -12.12 -7.37 8.01
C THR A 41 -11.22 -6.18 7.73
N LEU A 42 -11.05 -5.84 6.45
CA LEU A 42 -10.25 -4.70 6.00
C LEU A 42 -10.65 -3.43 6.73
N SER A 43 -9.71 -2.87 7.48
CA SER A 43 -9.96 -1.73 8.35
C SER A 43 -8.69 -0.92 8.59
N GLY A 44 -8.85 0.27 9.19
CA GLY A 44 -7.75 1.17 9.51
C GLY A 44 -8.21 2.61 9.59
N LYS A 45 -7.50 3.51 8.91
CA LYS A 45 -7.85 4.93 8.81
C LYS A 45 -7.89 5.38 7.36
N VAL A 46 -8.81 6.28 7.06
CA VAL A 46 -8.86 7.08 5.82
C VAL A 46 -9.16 8.52 6.20
N ALA A 47 -8.34 9.45 5.73
CA ALA A 47 -8.41 10.86 6.09
C ALA A 47 -8.41 11.09 7.63
N GLY A 48 -7.59 10.33 8.37
CA GLY A 48 -7.52 10.37 9.83
C GLY A 48 -8.71 9.76 10.57
N THR A 49 -9.77 9.39 9.86
CA THR A 49 -11.00 8.81 10.43
C THR A 49 -10.93 7.27 10.41
N SER A 50 -11.43 6.64 11.47
CA SER A 50 -11.58 5.19 11.52
C SER A 50 -12.46 4.68 10.38
N TRP A 51 -11.97 3.71 9.63
CA TRP A 51 -12.63 3.15 8.46
C TRP A 51 -12.64 1.62 8.54
N THR A 52 -13.79 1.01 8.30
CA THR A 52 -13.94 -0.45 8.25
C THR A 52 -14.82 -0.80 7.05
N PHE A 53 -14.29 -1.66 6.19
CA PHE A 53 -14.98 -2.14 5.01
C PHE A 53 -16.35 -2.75 5.34
N GLN A 54 -17.39 -2.32 4.66
CA GLN A 54 -18.76 -2.82 4.78
C GLN A 54 -19.28 -3.36 3.44
N THR A 55 -19.11 -2.57 2.37
CA THR A 55 -19.64 -2.94 1.04
C THR A 55 -18.61 -2.63 -0.03
N GLY A 56 -18.54 -3.49 -1.05
CA GLY A 56 -17.68 -3.25 -2.19
C GLY A 56 -18.07 -4.06 -3.41
N ARG A 57 -17.57 -3.60 -4.56
CA ARG A 57 -17.75 -4.29 -5.84
C ARG A 57 -16.51 -4.22 -6.71
N VAL A 58 -16.42 -5.15 -7.63
CA VAL A 58 -15.57 -5.02 -8.82
C VAL A 58 -16.47 -4.92 -10.05
N THR A 59 -16.28 -3.87 -10.85
CA THR A 59 -17.05 -3.70 -12.10
C THR A 59 -16.31 -4.36 -13.26
N VAL A 60 -17.05 -5.15 -14.04
CA VAL A 60 -16.58 -5.77 -15.26
C VAL A 60 -16.90 -4.84 -16.42
N PRO A 61 -15.91 -4.40 -17.22
CA PRO A 61 -16.16 -3.53 -18.34
C PRO A 61 -16.95 -4.27 -19.44
N SER A 62 -17.70 -3.51 -20.26
CA SER A 62 -18.46 -4.04 -21.39
C SER A 62 -17.59 -4.47 -22.57
N SER A 63 -16.29 -4.15 -22.54
CA SER A 63 -15.32 -4.52 -23.58
C SER A 63 -14.04 -5.05 -22.98
N SER A 64 -13.31 -5.89 -23.72
CA SER A 64 -12.03 -6.46 -23.29
C SER A 64 -10.91 -5.43 -23.09
N SER A 65 -11.07 -4.22 -23.60
CA SER A 65 -10.12 -3.11 -23.43
C SER A 65 -10.48 -2.16 -22.28
N GLY A 66 -11.59 -2.41 -21.59
CA GLY A 66 -12.02 -1.60 -20.45
C GLY A 66 -11.27 -1.96 -19.17
N SER A 67 -11.25 -1.01 -18.23
CA SER A 67 -10.65 -1.22 -16.91
C SER A 67 -11.64 -1.86 -15.94
N TYR A 68 -11.14 -2.77 -15.12
CA TYR A 68 -11.85 -3.30 -13.96
C TYR A 68 -11.65 -2.34 -12.80
N TRP A 69 -12.75 -1.87 -12.22
CA TRP A 69 -12.74 -0.96 -11.10
C TRP A 69 -13.21 -1.65 -9.84
N VAL A 70 -12.40 -1.61 -8.82
CA VAL A 70 -12.76 -2.00 -7.47
C VAL A 70 -13.20 -0.76 -6.71
N TYR A 71 -14.31 -0.88 -5.98
CA TYR A 71 -14.85 0.15 -5.09
C TYR A 71 -15.10 -0.50 -3.73
N MET A 72 -14.62 0.14 -2.68
CA MET A 72 -14.78 -0.32 -1.30
C MET A 72 -15.20 0.86 -0.43
N THR A 73 -16.19 0.69 0.43
CA THR A 73 -16.69 1.73 1.33
C THR A 73 -16.97 1.17 2.72
N ASN A 74 -16.96 2.04 3.72
CA ASN A 74 -17.44 1.76 5.06
C ASN A 74 -18.95 2.01 5.23
N ASP A 75 -19.66 2.26 4.15
CA ASP A 75 -21.11 2.38 4.14
C ASP A 75 -21.77 1.02 3.85
N ASN A 76 -22.83 0.69 4.58
CA ASN A 76 -23.59 -0.55 4.39
C ASN A 76 -24.64 -0.37 3.30
N LEU A 77 -24.22 -0.48 2.05
CA LEU A 77 -25.08 -0.33 0.87
C LEU A 77 -25.93 -1.59 0.65
N SER A 78 -27.23 -1.42 0.44
CA SER A 78 -28.16 -2.55 0.24
C SER A 78 -27.92 -3.33 -1.07
N ASN A 79 -27.29 -2.70 -2.07
CA ASN A 79 -26.95 -3.32 -3.35
C ASN A 79 -25.61 -2.78 -3.84
N ALA A 80 -24.57 -3.61 -3.73
CA ALA A 80 -23.22 -3.23 -4.13
C ALA A 80 -23.11 -2.85 -5.61
N CYS A 81 -23.86 -3.49 -6.51
CA CYS A 81 -23.73 -3.27 -7.94
C CYS A 81 -24.41 -1.97 -8.42
N SER A 82 -25.59 -1.66 -7.91
CA SER A 82 -26.34 -0.47 -8.33
C SER A 82 -26.07 0.78 -7.51
N SER A 83 -25.38 0.65 -6.38
CA SER A 83 -25.10 1.77 -5.48
C SER A 83 -24.02 2.70 -6.03
N THR A 84 -24.07 3.97 -5.63
CA THR A 84 -23.07 4.97 -5.97
C THR A 84 -22.01 5.04 -4.87
N TYR A 85 -20.73 4.96 -5.29
CA TYR A 85 -19.56 5.07 -4.40
C TYR A 85 -18.97 6.47 -4.54
N THR A 86 -19.59 7.45 -3.94
CA THR A 86 -19.18 8.86 -4.11
C THR A 86 -18.06 9.29 -3.20
N GLY A 87 -17.83 8.58 -2.11
CA GLY A 87 -16.92 9.01 -1.04
C GLY A 87 -17.39 10.31 -0.39
N THR A 88 -17.38 10.35 0.91
CA THR A 88 -17.63 11.54 1.72
C THR A 88 -16.68 11.54 2.92
N SER A 89 -16.58 12.63 3.65
CA SER A 89 -15.75 12.69 4.86
C SER A 89 -16.15 11.69 5.94
N SER A 90 -17.43 11.29 6.01
CA SER A 90 -17.92 10.27 6.94
C SER A 90 -17.86 8.85 6.35
N ASN A 91 -18.00 8.73 5.02
CA ASN A 91 -17.96 7.46 4.31
C ASN A 91 -16.95 7.52 3.15
N PRO A 92 -15.65 7.52 3.43
CA PRO A 92 -14.63 7.50 2.39
C PRO A 92 -14.71 6.23 1.54
N THR A 93 -14.38 6.37 0.27
CA THR A 93 -14.33 5.24 -0.67
C THR A 93 -12.89 4.95 -1.08
N VAL A 94 -12.52 3.67 -1.12
CA VAL A 94 -11.24 3.22 -1.66
C VAL A 94 -11.47 2.66 -3.07
N PHE A 95 -10.69 3.15 -4.01
CA PHE A 95 -10.72 2.73 -5.42
C PHE A 95 -9.44 2.00 -5.78
N TYR A 96 -9.56 1.02 -6.67
CA TYR A 96 -8.44 0.34 -7.29
C TYR A 96 -8.80 -0.04 -8.71
N ALA A 97 -7.98 0.33 -9.67
CA ALA A 97 -8.22 0.06 -11.09
C ALA A 97 -7.15 -0.82 -11.71
N ARG A 98 -7.55 -1.74 -12.58
CA ARG A 98 -6.67 -2.59 -13.38
C ARG A 98 -7.21 -2.73 -14.80
N SER A 99 -6.28 -2.88 -15.75
CA SER A 99 -6.60 -3.22 -17.14
C SER A 99 -7.00 -4.69 -17.33
N GLU A 100 -6.72 -5.55 -16.35
CA GLU A 100 -6.95 -6.98 -16.43
C GLU A 100 -8.03 -7.42 -15.43
N ALA A 101 -8.75 -8.50 -15.78
CA ALA A 101 -9.73 -9.11 -14.91
C ALA A 101 -9.08 -9.51 -13.57
N PRO A 102 -9.80 -9.40 -12.45
CA PRO A 102 -9.31 -9.92 -11.17
C PRO A 102 -9.00 -11.41 -11.29
N ALA A 103 -7.74 -11.76 -11.15
CA ALA A 103 -7.24 -13.12 -11.14
C ALA A 103 -6.57 -13.40 -9.79
N VAL A 104 -6.59 -14.68 -9.38
CA VAL A 104 -5.88 -15.11 -8.16
C VAL A 104 -4.40 -14.75 -8.28
N GLY A 105 -3.87 -14.08 -7.27
CA GLY A 105 -2.49 -13.62 -7.22
C GLY A 105 -2.32 -12.34 -6.41
N GLU A 106 -1.06 -11.93 -6.24
CA GLU A 106 -0.68 -10.74 -5.51
C GLU A 106 -0.15 -9.67 -6.47
N THR A 107 -0.50 -8.42 -6.20
CA THR A 107 0.00 -7.23 -6.90
C THR A 107 0.52 -6.25 -5.86
N GLU A 108 1.74 -5.78 -6.04
CA GLU A 108 2.30 -4.70 -5.23
C GLU A 108 1.65 -3.36 -5.60
N LEU A 109 1.37 -2.53 -4.59
CA LEU A 109 0.91 -1.16 -4.79
C LEU A 109 2.12 -0.24 -4.94
N GLY A 110 2.02 0.73 -5.85
CA GLY A 110 3.09 1.69 -6.10
C GLY A 110 3.02 2.31 -7.48
N TRP A 111 4.08 3.04 -7.81
CA TRP A 111 4.27 3.61 -9.13
C TRP A 111 5.10 2.65 -10.00
N GLY A 112 4.66 2.38 -11.21
CA GLY A 112 5.34 1.51 -12.17
C GLY A 112 4.39 0.66 -13.00
N THR A 113 4.91 0.02 -14.04
CA THR A 113 4.09 -0.72 -15.04
C THR A 113 3.45 -1.99 -14.46
N ASP A 114 4.12 -2.65 -13.51
CA ASP A 114 3.66 -3.91 -12.91
C ASP A 114 2.97 -3.72 -11.55
N LYS A 115 2.78 -2.46 -11.13
CA LYS A 115 2.17 -2.10 -9.86
C LYS A 115 0.76 -1.56 -10.07
N GLY A 116 -0.08 -1.71 -9.05
CA GLY A 116 -1.39 -1.08 -8.99
C GLY A 116 -1.35 0.16 -8.10
N THR A 117 -2.32 1.05 -8.29
CA THR A 117 -2.49 2.21 -7.41
C THR A 117 -3.88 2.17 -6.82
N ALA A 118 -3.95 2.12 -5.49
CA ALA A 118 -5.20 2.33 -4.78
C ALA A 118 -5.32 3.81 -4.38
N THR A 119 -6.53 4.31 -4.37
CA THR A 119 -6.83 5.69 -3.98
C THR A 119 -7.94 5.69 -2.94
N ALA A 120 -7.71 6.33 -1.81
CA ALA A 120 -8.77 6.65 -0.87
C ALA A 120 -9.28 8.06 -1.14
N TYR A 121 -10.60 8.25 -1.14
CA TYR A 121 -11.26 9.52 -1.44
C TYR A 121 -12.29 9.84 -0.36
N ASP A 122 -12.17 11.01 0.26
CA ASP A 122 -13.03 11.48 1.35
C ASP A 122 -14.15 12.44 0.90
N GLY A 123 -14.37 12.59 -0.40
CA GLY A 123 -15.31 13.55 -0.97
C GLY A 123 -14.66 14.89 -1.38
N SER A 124 -13.42 15.13 -1.00
CA SER A 124 -12.66 16.34 -1.34
C SER A 124 -11.24 16.05 -1.81
N THR A 125 -10.57 15.07 -1.21
CA THR A 125 -9.14 14.80 -1.40
C THR A 125 -8.91 13.35 -1.81
N ASN A 126 -8.00 13.15 -2.77
CA ASN A 126 -7.49 11.83 -3.15
C ASN A 126 -6.18 11.54 -2.41
N TYR A 127 -6.15 10.48 -1.64
CA TYR A 127 -4.96 9.95 -0.99
C TYR A 127 -4.47 8.73 -1.77
N ILE A 128 -3.31 8.83 -2.41
CA ILE A 128 -2.77 7.76 -3.26
C ILE A 128 -2.04 6.74 -2.39
N LEU A 129 -2.69 5.62 -2.12
CA LEU A 129 -2.14 4.51 -1.32
C LEU A 129 -1.11 3.75 -2.17
N SER A 130 0.09 4.31 -2.25
CA SER A 130 1.17 3.83 -3.13
C SER A 130 2.17 2.90 -2.44
N THR A 131 1.94 2.56 -1.18
CA THR A 131 2.76 1.58 -0.46
C THR A 131 1.86 0.45 -0.01
N GLY A 132 2.20 -0.78 -0.37
CA GLY A 132 1.40 -1.93 0.05
C GLY A 132 1.27 -3.01 -1.01
N LYS A 133 0.26 -3.84 -0.85
CA LYS A 133 -0.03 -4.96 -1.73
C LYS A 133 -1.50 -5.36 -1.64
N ILE A 134 -2.02 -5.92 -2.72
CA ILE A 134 -3.36 -6.52 -2.78
C ILE A 134 -3.23 -7.96 -3.28
N SER A 135 -3.90 -8.90 -2.65
CA SER A 135 -3.95 -10.29 -3.06
C SER A 135 -5.39 -10.71 -3.32
N ILE A 136 -5.67 -11.17 -4.52
CA ILE A 136 -6.93 -11.84 -4.85
C ILE A 136 -6.79 -13.32 -4.48
N VAL A 137 -7.65 -13.79 -3.59
CA VAL A 137 -7.64 -15.17 -3.08
C VAL A 137 -8.58 -16.05 -3.90
N THR A 138 -9.78 -15.54 -4.21
CA THR A 138 -10.74 -16.21 -5.11
C THR A 138 -11.36 -15.20 -6.07
N ALA A 139 -11.70 -15.65 -7.26
CA ALA A 139 -12.47 -14.89 -8.23
C ALA A 139 -13.47 -15.83 -8.91
N THR A 140 -14.74 -15.72 -8.56
CA THR A 140 -15.85 -16.45 -9.15
C THR A 140 -16.60 -15.59 -10.15
N THR A 141 -17.72 -16.08 -10.70
CA THR A 141 -18.60 -15.29 -11.56
C THR A 141 -19.25 -14.13 -10.81
N THR A 142 -19.59 -14.33 -9.53
CA THR A 142 -20.38 -13.38 -8.73
C THR A 142 -19.61 -12.65 -7.64
N GLU A 143 -18.42 -13.15 -7.27
CA GLU A 143 -17.68 -12.69 -6.09
C GLU A 143 -16.17 -12.69 -6.31
N VAL A 144 -15.49 -11.76 -5.67
CA VAL A 144 -14.04 -11.71 -5.54
C VAL A 144 -13.68 -11.55 -4.07
N THR A 145 -12.88 -12.48 -3.53
CA THR A 145 -12.33 -12.34 -2.17
C THR A 145 -10.85 -12.01 -2.23
N GLY A 146 -10.37 -11.26 -1.25
CA GLY A 146 -8.98 -10.88 -1.22
C GLY A 146 -8.53 -10.30 0.12
N LYS A 147 -7.28 -9.85 0.10
CA LYS A 147 -6.60 -9.18 1.22
C LYS A 147 -5.91 -7.94 0.68
N MET A 148 -5.84 -6.90 1.49
CA MET A 148 -5.13 -5.66 1.13
C MET A 148 -4.37 -5.13 2.34
N TYR A 149 -3.14 -4.70 2.12
CA TYR A 149 -2.46 -3.70 2.93
C TYR A 149 -2.16 -2.52 2.01
N ALA A 150 -2.63 -1.33 2.37
CA ALA A 150 -2.43 -0.14 1.57
C ALA A 150 -2.21 1.08 2.46
N LYS A 151 -1.21 1.90 2.10
CA LYS A 151 -0.79 3.04 2.90
C LYS A 151 -0.36 4.22 2.03
N TYR A 152 -0.71 5.42 2.47
CA TYR A 152 -0.13 6.68 2.05
C TYR A 152 0.69 7.29 3.20
N ASP A 153 0.08 7.45 4.39
CA ASP A 153 0.69 7.95 5.62
C ASP A 153 0.02 7.30 6.87
N SER A 154 0.25 7.83 8.07
CA SER A 154 -0.35 7.32 9.31
C SER A 154 -1.86 7.54 9.45
N ASP A 155 -2.41 8.47 8.67
CA ASP A 155 -3.84 8.80 8.66
C ASP A 155 -4.58 8.15 7.48
N ASN A 156 -3.84 7.46 6.61
CA ASN A 156 -4.35 6.75 5.44
C ASN A 156 -3.64 5.40 5.32
N GLU A 157 -4.07 4.45 6.12
CA GLU A 157 -3.53 3.10 6.20
C GLU A 157 -4.64 2.09 6.52
N ILE A 158 -4.78 1.07 5.69
CA ILE A 158 -5.77 0.00 5.83
C ILE A 158 -5.10 -1.37 5.68
N ASN A 159 -5.58 -2.36 6.45
CA ASN A 159 -5.11 -3.74 6.40
C ASN A 159 -6.24 -4.71 6.69
N GLY A 160 -6.28 -5.86 6.00
CA GLY A 160 -7.25 -6.93 6.28
C GLY A 160 -7.79 -7.62 5.03
N THR A 161 -8.94 -8.27 5.20
CA THR A 161 -9.62 -9.08 4.20
C THR A 161 -10.89 -8.40 3.69
N PHE A 162 -11.27 -8.67 2.45
CA PHE A 162 -12.49 -8.15 1.84
C PHE A 162 -13.19 -9.20 0.97
N THR A 163 -14.50 -8.99 0.77
CA THR A 163 -15.32 -9.71 -0.20
C THR A 163 -16.09 -8.71 -1.03
N LEU A 164 -15.96 -8.78 -2.35
CA LEU A 164 -16.55 -7.85 -3.31
C LEU A 164 -17.57 -8.56 -4.18
N SER A 165 -18.69 -7.92 -4.44
CA SER A 165 -19.61 -8.34 -5.50
C SER A 165 -18.99 -8.11 -6.88
N ARG A 166 -19.07 -9.08 -7.78
CA ARG A 166 -18.66 -8.92 -9.17
C ARG A 166 -19.84 -8.45 -9.98
N CYS A 167 -19.73 -7.25 -10.53
CA CYS A 167 -20.84 -6.54 -11.18
C CYS A 167 -20.55 -6.35 -12.67
N CYS A 168 -21.43 -6.87 -13.50
CA CYS A 168 -21.39 -6.77 -14.95
C CYS A 168 -22.27 -5.62 -15.44
N LEU A 169 -21.81 -4.91 -16.47
CA LEU A 169 -22.59 -3.88 -17.13
C LEU A 169 -23.54 -4.52 -18.15
N SER A 170 -24.85 -4.34 -17.95
CA SER A 170 -25.91 -4.72 -18.91
C SER A 170 -26.88 -3.57 -19.07
N ASP A 171 -27.17 -3.17 -20.30
CA ASP A 171 -28.11 -2.09 -20.66
C ASP A 171 -27.84 -0.77 -19.89
N GLY A 172 -26.57 -0.43 -19.72
CA GLY A 172 -26.15 0.80 -19.02
C GLY A 172 -26.25 0.73 -17.49
N THR A 173 -26.63 -0.42 -16.92
CA THR A 173 -26.71 -0.63 -15.48
C THR A 173 -25.80 -1.75 -15.02
N TYR A 174 -25.27 -1.63 -13.80
CA TYR A 174 -24.51 -2.72 -13.19
C TYR A 174 -25.44 -3.62 -12.37
N SER A 175 -25.36 -4.93 -12.63
CA SER A 175 -26.01 -5.99 -11.86
C SER A 175 -24.98 -7.05 -11.49
N LEU A 176 -25.32 -7.94 -10.53
CA LEU A 176 -24.47 -9.08 -10.22
C LEU A 176 -24.25 -9.90 -11.50
N CYS A 177 -23.00 -10.29 -11.76
CA CYS A 177 -22.70 -11.17 -12.90
C CYS A 177 -23.32 -12.56 -12.67
N GLU A 178 -23.78 -13.19 -13.72
CA GLU A 178 -24.37 -14.56 -13.72
C GLU A 178 -23.34 -15.63 -14.08
#